data_6e6e5f5bed41c38016c0e380e7896291
#
_entry.id   6e6e5f5bed41c38016c0e380e7896291
#
_cell.length_a   1.000
_cell.length_b   1.000
_cell.length_c   1.000
_cell.angle_alpha   90.00
_cell.angle_beta   90.00
_cell.angle_gamma   90.00
#
_symmetry.space_group_name_H-M   'P 1'
#
loop_
_entity.id
_entity.type
_entity.pdbx_description
1 polymer ?
#
loop_
_entity_poly.entity_id
_entity_poly.type
_entity_poly.pdbx_seq_one_letter_code
_entity_poly.pdbx_strand_id
1 'polypeptide(L)'
;MDGGQYSCGRDGVFYTRSGGGLTLSGGEALAQPDFALALLREAKKRHIHTTIETCGHYPTDVLDQACRVLDALIFDIKCLDSARHKKATGVGSELILKNIGHVFEHFPELPVLIRTPVIPGFNDTEEDILGIREMIPRKANIRYEALTYHRMGQPKYGYLGRRYELEGVKADEAFMKRLNIMLKSYEK
;
A
#
# COMPACT_ATOMS: atom_id res chain seq x y z
N MET A 1 -1.30 15.77 32.93
CA MET A 1 -1.55 14.76 31.85
C MET A 1 -0.33 14.82 30.95
N ASP A 2 0.63 13.92 31.22
CA ASP A 2 1.85 13.85 30.41
C ASP A 2 1.51 13.29 29.02
N GLY A 3 1.53 14.17 28.02
CA GLY A 3 1.43 13.78 26.64
C GLY A 3 2.62 12.89 26.29
N GLY A 4 2.35 11.61 26.02
CA GLY A 4 3.36 10.65 25.59
C GLY A 4 4.10 11.21 24.38
N GLN A 5 5.32 11.67 24.58
CA GLN A 5 6.27 11.95 23.52
C GLN A 5 6.62 10.63 22.86
N TYR A 6 5.96 10.30 21.78
CA TYR A 6 6.36 9.21 20.89
C TYR A 6 7.75 9.55 20.33
N SER A 7 8.77 8.93 20.89
CA SER A 7 10.15 9.28 20.58
C SER A 7 10.66 8.51 19.36
N CYS A 8 10.21 8.87 18.16
CA CYS A 8 10.90 8.51 16.91
C CYS A 8 12.40 8.92 16.95
N GLY A 9 12.76 9.85 17.83
CA GLY A 9 14.13 10.31 18.00
C GLY A 9 15.06 9.34 18.73
N ARG A 10 14.54 8.40 19.53
CA ARG A 10 15.40 7.40 20.20
C ARG A 10 16.00 6.38 19.25
N ASP A 11 15.30 6.09 18.15
CA ASP A 11 15.70 5.08 17.17
C ASP A 11 16.52 5.67 16.02
N GLY A 12 16.81 6.97 16.02
CA GLY A 12 17.54 7.67 14.96
C GLY A 12 18.91 7.05 14.64
N VAL A 13 19.63 6.56 15.67
CA VAL A 13 20.92 5.87 15.48
C VAL A 13 20.73 4.54 14.71
N PHE A 14 19.64 3.83 14.96
CA PHE A 14 19.31 2.59 14.25
C PHE A 14 18.93 2.88 12.81
N TYR A 15 18.13 3.89 12.54
CA TYR A 15 17.75 4.29 11.16
C TYR A 15 18.96 4.69 10.33
N THR A 16 19.89 5.46 10.90
CA THR A 16 21.12 5.88 10.21
C THR A 16 22.03 4.68 9.86
N ARG A 17 22.09 3.67 10.75
CA ARG A 17 22.94 2.48 10.54
C ARG A 17 22.31 1.45 9.63
N SER A 18 21.01 1.28 9.66
CA SER A 18 20.28 0.24 8.89
C SER A 18 19.79 0.73 7.52
N GLY A 19 19.82 2.04 7.25
CA GLY A 19 19.13 2.63 6.11
C GLY A 19 17.60 2.55 6.22
N GLY A 20 17.06 2.28 7.42
CA GLY A 20 15.63 2.21 7.71
C GLY A 20 15.00 3.58 7.89
N GLY A 21 13.75 3.61 8.31
CA GLY A 21 13.01 4.85 8.47
C GLY A 21 11.66 4.68 9.13
N LEU A 22 10.81 5.68 8.97
CA LEU A 22 9.43 5.69 9.42
C LEU A 22 8.51 5.22 8.30
N THR A 23 7.77 4.14 8.55
CA THR A 23 6.65 3.73 7.67
C THR A 23 5.34 3.97 8.40
N LEU A 24 4.47 4.81 7.83
CA LEU A 24 3.10 4.95 8.30
C LEU A 24 2.22 3.92 7.60
N SER A 25 1.52 3.12 8.38
CA SER A 25 0.62 2.06 7.94
C SER A 25 -0.60 2.00 8.88
N GLY A 26 -1.36 0.93 8.87
CA GLY A 26 -2.48 0.71 9.79
C GLY A 26 -3.77 0.35 9.07
N GLY A 27 -4.90 1.00 9.39
CA GLY A 27 -6.12 0.89 8.60
C GLY A 27 -5.95 1.61 7.26
N GLU A 28 -5.80 2.94 7.31
CA GLU A 28 -5.37 3.79 6.19
C GLU A 28 -4.49 4.91 6.76
N ALA A 29 -3.27 5.03 6.27
CA ALA A 29 -2.28 5.97 6.79
C ALA A 29 -2.73 7.43 6.72
N LEU A 30 -3.46 7.80 5.67
CA LEU A 30 -3.96 9.16 5.44
C LEU A 30 -5.44 9.34 5.83
N ALA A 31 -6.02 8.46 6.67
CA ALA A 31 -7.34 8.67 7.25
C ALA A 31 -7.39 9.89 8.20
N GLN A 32 -6.23 10.26 8.77
CA GLN A 32 -6.02 11.46 9.56
C GLN A 32 -4.90 12.30 8.92
N PRO A 33 -5.20 13.02 7.82
CA PRO A 33 -4.15 13.58 6.97
C PRO A 33 -3.29 14.62 7.68
N ASP A 34 -3.88 15.51 8.49
CA ASP A 34 -3.15 16.55 9.20
C ASP A 34 -2.09 15.96 10.14
N PHE A 35 -2.46 14.92 10.89
CA PHE A 35 -1.54 14.23 11.80
C PHE A 35 -0.44 13.49 11.01
N ALA A 36 -0.83 12.73 10.00
CA ALA A 36 0.12 11.94 9.19
C ALA A 36 1.13 12.86 8.49
N LEU A 37 0.66 13.95 7.86
CA LEU A 37 1.52 14.92 7.20
C LEU A 37 2.45 15.66 8.17
N ALA A 38 1.96 16.01 9.37
CA ALA A 38 2.79 16.64 10.39
C ALA A 38 3.91 15.69 10.85
N LEU A 39 3.60 14.41 11.04
CA LEU A 39 4.57 13.39 11.45
C LEU A 39 5.62 13.14 10.37
N LEU A 40 5.20 13.00 9.10
CA LEU A 40 6.13 12.85 7.96
C LEU A 40 7.06 14.05 7.81
N ARG A 41 6.54 15.28 7.91
CA ARG A 41 7.35 16.51 7.85
C ARG A 41 8.37 16.58 8.99
N GLU A 42 7.97 16.17 10.20
CA GLU A 42 8.88 16.15 11.33
C GLU A 42 9.96 15.08 11.19
N ALA A 43 9.61 13.89 10.65
CA ALA A 43 10.59 12.84 10.34
C ALA A 43 11.62 13.32 9.30
N LYS A 44 11.16 14.00 8.24
CA LYS A 44 12.06 14.60 7.21
C LYS A 44 13.02 15.62 7.79
N LYS A 45 12.56 16.51 8.69
CA LYS A 45 13.45 17.48 9.37
C LYS A 45 14.56 16.80 10.17
N ARG A 46 14.30 15.58 10.63
CA ARG A 46 15.28 14.76 11.38
C ARG A 46 16.09 13.81 10.50
N HIS A 47 16.01 13.96 9.17
CA HIS A 47 16.67 13.09 8.19
C HIS A 47 16.31 11.61 8.34
N ILE A 48 15.09 11.32 8.79
CA ILE A 48 14.54 9.97 8.85
C ILE A 48 13.83 9.69 7.53
N HIS A 49 14.17 8.58 6.89
CA HIS A 49 13.50 8.11 5.67
C HIS A 49 12.01 7.89 5.91
N THR A 50 11.16 8.36 5.01
CA THR A 50 9.71 8.35 5.18
C THR A 50 9.00 7.53 4.12
N THR A 51 8.10 6.67 4.55
CA THR A 51 7.28 5.83 3.68
C THR A 51 5.85 5.80 4.20
N ILE A 52 4.87 5.71 3.32
CA ILE A 52 3.50 5.33 3.68
C ILE A 52 3.09 4.06 2.96
N GLU A 53 2.20 3.31 3.61
CA GLU A 53 1.46 2.19 3.03
C GLU A 53 -0.01 2.57 2.98
N THR A 54 -0.60 2.58 1.78
CA THR A 54 -1.93 3.13 1.55
C THR A 54 -2.72 2.38 0.48
N CYS A 55 -4.06 2.38 0.60
CA CYS A 55 -4.96 1.94 -0.46
C CYS A 55 -5.33 3.08 -1.43
N GLY A 56 -4.93 4.31 -1.18
CA GLY A 56 -5.13 5.44 -2.08
C GLY A 56 -6.56 5.99 -2.19
N HIS A 57 -7.48 5.59 -1.30
CA HIS A 57 -8.86 6.05 -1.35
C HIS A 57 -9.09 7.28 -0.46
N TYR A 58 -8.57 8.42 -0.89
CA TYR A 58 -8.73 9.75 -0.26
C TYR A 58 -8.49 10.86 -1.31
N PRO A 59 -8.78 12.15 -0.98
CA PRO A 59 -8.60 13.26 -1.92
C PRO A 59 -7.18 13.32 -2.51
N THR A 60 -7.08 13.58 -3.81
CA THR A 60 -5.80 13.59 -4.54
C THR A 60 -4.81 14.63 -4.01
N ASP A 61 -5.29 15.76 -3.52
CA ASP A 61 -4.46 16.82 -2.91
C ASP A 61 -3.78 16.40 -1.61
N VAL A 62 -4.42 15.50 -0.84
CA VAL A 62 -3.83 14.89 0.36
C VAL A 62 -2.65 13.99 -0.04
N LEU A 63 -2.83 13.16 -1.08
CA LEU A 63 -1.76 12.31 -1.62
C LEU A 63 -0.61 13.16 -2.16
N ASP A 64 -0.90 14.20 -2.92
CA ASP A 64 0.10 15.11 -3.48
C ASP A 64 0.96 15.73 -2.37
N GLN A 65 0.33 16.21 -1.28
CA GLN A 65 1.06 16.74 -0.12
C GLN A 65 1.93 15.68 0.56
N ALA A 66 1.46 14.44 0.65
CA ALA A 66 2.24 13.35 1.22
C ALA A 66 3.45 13.02 0.33
N CYS A 67 3.25 12.86 -0.99
CA CYS A 67 4.32 12.52 -1.93
C CYS A 67 5.48 13.54 -1.91
N ARG A 68 5.22 14.82 -1.63
CA ARG A 68 6.26 15.86 -1.48
C ARG A 68 7.22 15.65 -0.31
N VAL A 69 6.86 14.81 0.64
CA VAL A 69 7.65 14.55 1.85
C VAL A 69 7.98 13.07 2.04
N LEU A 70 7.67 12.23 1.05
CA LEU A 70 8.00 10.81 1.05
C LEU A 70 9.33 10.53 0.36
N ASP A 71 10.04 9.51 0.84
CA ASP A 71 11.18 8.89 0.18
C ASP A 71 10.78 7.62 -0.57
N ALA A 72 9.65 7.00 -0.20
CA ALA A 72 9.06 5.87 -0.92
C ALA A 72 7.55 5.79 -0.65
N LEU A 73 6.84 5.17 -1.58
CA LEU A 73 5.40 4.92 -1.47
C LEU A 73 5.11 3.43 -1.66
N ILE A 74 4.33 2.85 -0.76
CA ILE A 74 3.73 1.53 -0.92
C ILE A 74 2.24 1.73 -1.18
N PHE A 75 1.76 1.23 -2.32
CA PHE A 75 0.40 1.50 -2.77
C PHE A 75 -0.32 0.20 -3.15
N ASP A 76 -1.45 -0.05 -2.50
CA ASP A 76 -2.23 -1.26 -2.70
C ASP A 76 -3.28 -1.07 -3.80
N ILE A 77 -3.20 -1.84 -4.89
CA ILE A 77 -4.24 -1.97 -5.91
C ILE A 77 -4.83 -3.37 -5.82
N LYS A 78 -6.10 -3.48 -5.43
CA LYS A 78 -6.72 -4.78 -5.17
C LYS A 78 -7.50 -5.32 -6.37
N CYS A 79 -8.11 -4.44 -7.17
CA CYS A 79 -8.91 -4.81 -8.33
C CYS A 79 -9.12 -3.59 -9.24
N LEU A 80 -9.08 -3.78 -10.56
CA LEU A 80 -9.38 -2.74 -11.54
C LEU A 80 -10.88 -2.55 -11.74
N ASP A 81 -11.66 -3.64 -11.69
CA ASP A 81 -13.12 -3.59 -11.80
C ASP A 81 -13.73 -2.91 -10.57
N SER A 82 -14.30 -1.73 -10.79
CA SER A 82 -14.84 -0.90 -9.72
C SER A 82 -16.06 -1.49 -9.05
N ALA A 83 -16.93 -2.17 -9.77
CA ALA A 83 -18.12 -2.80 -9.19
C ALA A 83 -17.72 -3.96 -8.27
N ARG A 84 -16.78 -4.79 -8.70
CA ARG A 84 -16.21 -5.89 -7.91
C ARG A 84 -15.43 -5.36 -6.71
N HIS A 85 -14.61 -4.31 -6.89
CA HIS A 85 -13.91 -3.64 -5.81
C HIS A 85 -14.88 -3.11 -4.76
N LYS A 86 -15.95 -2.40 -5.20
CA LYS A 86 -16.98 -1.85 -4.30
C LYS A 86 -17.72 -2.93 -3.52
N LYS A 87 -18.03 -4.06 -4.16
CA LYS A 87 -18.67 -5.20 -3.48
C LYS A 87 -17.82 -5.76 -2.36
N ALA A 88 -16.49 -5.83 -2.55
CA ALA A 88 -15.56 -6.43 -1.58
C ALA A 88 -15.08 -5.44 -0.50
N THR A 89 -14.95 -4.14 -0.81
CA THR A 89 -14.32 -3.16 0.07
C THR A 89 -15.25 -2.03 0.53
N GLY A 90 -16.42 -1.90 -0.09
CA GLY A 90 -17.37 -0.82 0.14
C GLY A 90 -17.18 0.42 -0.75
N VAL A 91 -16.06 0.52 -1.48
CA VAL A 91 -15.72 1.66 -2.34
C VAL A 91 -15.26 1.21 -3.73
N GLY A 92 -15.48 2.06 -4.75
CA GLY A 92 -14.99 1.81 -6.11
C GLY A 92 -13.47 1.98 -6.23
N SER A 93 -12.92 1.54 -7.36
CA SER A 93 -11.48 1.66 -7.64
C SER A 93 -11.10 2.96 -8.37
N GLU A 94 -12.06 3.74 -8.86
CA GLU A 94 -11.79 4.89 -9.74
C GLU A 94 -10.86 5.93 -9.10
N LEU A 95 -11.14 6.30 -7.85
CA LEU A 95 -10.32 7.27 -7.13
C LEU A 95 -8.91 6.71 -6.84
N ILE A 96 -8.83 5.43 -6.52
CA ILE A 96 -7.56 4.72 -6.28
C ILE A 96 -6.69 4.76 -7.55
N LEU A 97 -7.28 4.39 -8.69
CA LEU A 97 -6.59 4.37 -9.98
C LEU A 97 -6.21 5.78 -10.46
N LYS A 98 -7.10 6.76 -10.25
CA LYS A 98 -6.79 8.17 -10.50
C LYS A 98 -5.59 8.62 -9.67
N ASN A 99 -5.57 8.29 -8.39
CA ASN A 99 -4.53 8.71 -7.46
C ASN A 99 -3.16 8.11 -7.81
N ILE A 100 -3.10 6.83 -8.14
CA ILE A 100 -1.81 6.25 -8.54
C ILE A 100 -1.34 6.79 -9.91
N GLY A 101 -2.27 7.06 -10.84
CA GLY A 101 -1.95 7.75 -12.11
C GLY A 101 -1.36 9.13 -11.85
N HIS A 102 -1.92 9.91 -10.92
CA HIS A 102 -1.38 11.20 -10.50
C HIS A 102 0.05 11.07 -9.96
N VAL A 103 0.33 10.05 -9.15
CA VAL A 103 1.70 9.80 -8.65
C VAL A 103 2.68 9.53 -9.79
N PHE A 104 2.32 8.67 -10.74
CA PHE A 104 3.19 8.34 -11.88
C PHE A 104 3.51 9.55 -12.77
N GLU A 105 2.58 10.48 -12.89
CA GLU A 105 2.70 11.69 -13.70
C GLU A 105 3.49 12.80 -12.99
N HIS A 106 3.15 13.09 -11.72
CA HIS A 106 3.65 14.26 -11.01
C HIS A 106 4.85 13.99 -10.10
N PHE A 107 5.10 12.71 -9.77
CA PHE A 107 6.23 12.29 -8.93
C PHE A 107 7.04 11.17 -9.61
N PRO A 108 7.57 11.41 -10.83
CA PRO A 108 8.18 10.36 -11.65
C PRO A 108 9.42 9.70 -11.05
N GLU A 109 10.08 10.37 -10.11
CA GLU A 109 11.30 9.89 -9.43
C GLU A 109 11.02 9.21 -8.08
N LEU A 110 9.79 9.33 -7.55
CA LEU A 110 9.44 8.71 -6.27
C LEU A 110 9.50 7.18 -6.40
N PRO A 111 10.26 6.47 -5.56
CA PRO A 111 10.22 5.02 -5.49
C PRO A 111 8.82 4.53 -5.08
N VAL A 112 8.20 3.71 -5.92
CA VAL A 112 6.85 3.18 -5.68
C VAL A 112 6.86 1.65 -5.70
N LEU A 113 6.33 1.05 -4.65
CA LEU A 113 6.00 -0.37 -4.61
C LEU A 113 4.48 -0.53 -4.70
N ILE A 114 4.01 -1.01 -5.85
CA ILE A 114 2.61 -1.41 -6.00
C ILE A 114 2.44 -2.83 -5.48
N ARG A 115 1.44 -3.05 -4.63
CA ARG A 115 1.13 -4.38 -4.10
C ARG A 115 -0.31 -4.77 -4.42
N THR A 116 -0.49 -6.05 -4.71
CA THR A 116 -1.82 -6.65 -4.86
C THR A 116 -1.92 -7.87 -3.96
N PRO A 117 -2.66 -7.81 -2.85
CA PRO A 117 -3.02 -9.02 -2.11
C PRO A 117 -3.96 -9.87 -2.96
N VAL A 118 -3.53 -11.09 -3.29
CA VAL A 118 -4.29 -12.06 -4.10
C VAL A 118 -5.25 -12.80 -3.20
N ILE A 119 -6.53 -12.43 -3.26
CA ILE A 119 -7.58 -12.94 -2.35
C ILE A 119 -8.45 -13.94 -3.10
N PRO A 120 -8.51 -15.21 -2.63
CA PRO A 120 -9.32 -16.25 -3.26
C PRO A 120 -10.79 -15.86 -3.41
N GLY A 121 -11.33 -16.04 -4.62
CA GLY A 121 -12.71 -15.69 -4.99
C GLY A 121 -12.95 -14.20 -5.22
N PHE A 122 -11.90 -13.37 -5.19
CA PHE A 122 -12.01 -11.93 -5.44
C PHE A 122 -11.18 -11.47 -6.63
N ASN A 123 -9.87 -11.66 -6.62
CA ASN A 123 -8.92 -11.20 -7.64
C ASN A 123 -7.83 -12.24 -7.92
N ASP A 124 -8.18 -13.52 -7.78
CA ASP A 124 -7.28 -14.67 -7.88
C ASP A 124 -7.22 -15.28 -9.29
N THR A 125 -7.36 -14.46 -10.32
CA THR A 125 -7.15 -14.87 -11.71
C THR A 125 -5.90 -14.27 -12.30
N GLU A 126 -5.30 -14.93 -13.31
CA GLU A 126 -4.16 -14.39 -14.04
C GLU A 126 -4.52 -13.07 -14.74
N GLU A 127 -5.72 -12.98 -15.31
CA GLU A 127 -6.24 -11.77 -15.96
C GLU A 127 -6.29 -10.57 -15.00
N ASP A 128 -6.78 -10.76 -13.78
CA ASP A 128 -6.85 -9.71 -12.78
C ASP A 128 -5.47 -9.15 -12.44
N ILE A 129 -4.51 -10.04 -12.20
CA ILE A 129 -3.18 -9.64 -11.75
C ILE A 129 -2.34 -9.08 -12.89
N LEU A 130 -2.43 -9.68 -14.07
CA LEU A 130 -1.74 -9.17 -15.25
C LEU A 130 -2.32 -7.83 -15.70
N GLY A 131 -3.65 -7.65 -15.66
CA GLY A 131 -4.28 -6.37 -15.93
C GLY A 131 -3.77 -5.25 -15.04
N ILE A 132 -3.61 -5.51 -13.72
CA ILE A 132 -2.99 -4.54 -12.80
C ILE A 132 -1.52 -4.29 -13.20
N ARG A 133 -0.76 -5.36 -13.49
CA ARG A 133 0.66 -5.22 -13.87
C ARG A 133 0.85 -4.40 -15.14
N GLU A 134 -0.03 -4.57 -16.13
CA GLU A 134 0.04 -3.87 -17.42
C GLU A 134 -0.20 -2.36 -17.31
N MET A 135 -1.03 -1.92 -16.37
CA MET A 135 -1.25 -0.49 -16.14
C MET A 135 -0.08 0.20 -15.45
N ILE A 136 0.85 -0.55 -14.85
CA ILE A 136 1.99 -0.01 -14.11
C ILE A 136 3.14 0.33 -15.08
N PRO A 137 3.66 1.58 -15.07
CA PRO A 137 4.78 1.97 -15.92
C PRO A 137 6.03 1.13 -15.66
N ARG A 138 6.75 0.78 -16.73
CA ARG A 138 8.02 0.08 -16.66
C ARG A 138 9.15 1.08 -16.40
N LYS A 139 9.38 1.39 -15.12
CA LYS A 139 10.45 2.29 -14.65
C LYS A 139 11.24 1.61 -13.53
N ALA A 140 12.54 1.90 -13.43
CA ALA A 140 13.43 1.27 -12.45
C ALA A 140 13.05 1.54 -10.98
N ASN A 141 12.38 2.68 -10.73
CA ASN A 141 11.91 3.08 -9.39
C ASN A 141 10.49 2.59 -9.07
N ILE A 142 9.83 1.86 -9.99
CA ILE A 142 8.48 1.31 -9.78
C ILE A 142 8.56 -0.21 -9.77
N ARG A 143 8.12 -0.81 -8.67
CA ARG A 143 8.06 -2.27 -8.50
C ARG A 143 6.63 -2.73 -8.33
N TYR A 144 6.37 -3.98 -8.70
CA TYR A 144 5.09 -4.63 -8.49
C TYR A 144 5.26 -5.94 -7.74
N GLU A 145 4.39 -6.20 -6.77
CA GLU A 145 4.41 -7.42 -5.97
C GLU A 145 3.01 -7.97 -5.76
N ALA A 146 2.78 -9.21 -6.16
CA ALA A 146 1.58 -9.97 -5.82
C ALA A 146 1.81 -10.69 -4.48
N LEU A 147 1.01 -10.33 -3.47
CA LEU A 147 1.12 -10.89 -2.13
C LEU A 147 0.19 -12.08 -1.95
N THR A 148 0.71 -13.15 -1.39
CA THR A 148 -0.13 -14.29 -0.99
C THR A 148 -1.10 -13.87 0.11
N TYR A 149 -2.38 -14.21 -0.05
CA TYR A 149 -3.39 -13.96 0.98
C TYR A 149 -3.00 -14.58 2.32
N HIS A 150 -3.17 -13.81 3.40
CA HIS A 150 -2.96 -14.23 4.78
C HIS A 150 -4.04 -13.67 5.71
N ARG A 151 -4.31 -14.38 6.82
CA ARG A 151 -5.38 -14.04 7.76
C ARG A 151 -4.95 -13.16 8.94
N MET A 152 -3.83 -12.45 8.85
CA MET A 152 -3.33 -11.62 9.96
C MET A 152 -4.30 -10.49 10.37
N GLY A 153 -5.20 -10.06 9.47
CA GLY A 153 -6.25 -9.09 9.78
C GLY A 153 -7.46 -9.64 10.52
N GLN A 154 -7.63 -10.98 10.60
CA GLN A 154 -8.80 -11.62 11.19
C GLN A 154 -9.11 -11.16 12.63
N PRO A 155 -8.12 -11.03 13.56
CA PRO A 155 -8.39 -10.57 14.92
C PRO A 155 -9.03 -9.18 14.99
N LYS A 156 -8.70 -8.29 14.03
CA LYS A 156 -9.27 -6.93 13.98
C LYS A 156 -10.78 -6.93 13.77
N TYR A 157 -11.30 -7.91 13.01
CA TYR A 157 -12.76 -8.07 12.83
C TYR A 157 -13.45 -8.43 14.14
N GLY A 158 -12.87 -9.32 14.94
CA GLY A 158 -13.38 -9.65 16.27
C GLY A 158 -13.42 -8.43 17.20
N TYR A 159 -12.37 -7.60 17.21
CA TYR A 159 -12.33 -6.37 18.01
C TYR A 159 -13.38 -5.34 17.58
N LEU A 160 -13.80 -5.36 16.31
CA LEU A 160 -14.84 -4.49 15.77
C LEU A 160 -16.25 -5.09 15.84
N GLY A 161 -16.42 -6.29 16.45
CA GLY A 161 -17.69 -7.01 16.50
C GLY A 161 -18.19 -7.45 15.11
N ARG A 162 -17.28 -7.59 14.13
CA ARG A 162 -17.63 -7.96 12.74
C ARG A 162 -17.28 -9.42 12.47
N ARG A 163 -18.13 -10.09 11.68
CA ARG A 163 -17.81 -11.43 11.17
C ARG A 163 -16.71 -11.35 10.11
N TYR A 164 -15.78 -12.28 10.18
CA TYR A 164 -14.76 -12.44 9.14
C TYR A 164 -15.27 -13.38 8.04
N GLU A 165 -15.60 -12.83 6.88
CA GLU A 165 -16.25 -13.60 5.78
C GLU A 165 -15.31 -14.59 5.10
N LEU A 166 -14.00 -14.40 5.19
CA LEU A 166 -12.97 -15.27 4.60
C LEU A 166 -12.48 -16.35 5.58
N GLU A 167 -13.30 -16.73 6.58
CA GLU A 167 -12.96 -17.78 7.50
C GLU A 167 -12.80 -19.13 6.76
N GLY A 168 -11.69 -19.82 6.99
CA GLY A 168 -11.38 -21.10 6.33
C GLY A 168 -10.80 -20.95 4.90
N VAL A 169 -10.83 -19.77 4.28
CA VAL A 169 -10.23 -19.54 2.97
C VAL A 169 -8.71 -19.69 3.05
N LYS A 170 -8.12 -20.42 2.11
CA LYS A 170 -6.67 -20.61 2.00
C LYS A 170 -6.20 -20.10 0.63
N ALA A 171 -5.00 -19.53 0.59
CA ALA A 171 -4.35 -19.19 -0.66
C ALA A 171 -4.05 -20.45 -1.49
N ASP A 172 -4.16 -20.34 -2.82
CA ASP A 172 -3.67 -21.35 -3.74
C ASP A 172 -2.16 -21.13 -3.98
N GLU A 173 -1.34 -21.91 -3.29
CA GLU A 173 0.12 -21.82 -3.38
C GLU A 173 0.64 -22.19 -4.78
N ALA A 174 -0.03 -23.12 -5.48
CA ALA A 174 0.36 -23.50 -6.84
C ALA A 174 0.07 -22.38 -7.83
N PHE A 175 -1.08 -21.72 -7.70
CA PHE A 175 -1.40 -20.50 -8.46
C PHE A 175 -0.39 -19.40 -8.18
N MET A 176 -0.10 -19.09 -6.92
CA MET A 176 0.87 -18.04 -6.55
C MET A 176 2.27 -18.32 -7.11
N LYS A 177 2.70 -19.59 -7.10
CA LYS A 177 3.99 -19.97 -7.70
C LYS A 177 4.03 -19.73 -9.21
N ARG A 178 2.99 -20.12 -9.96
CA ARG A 178 2.87 -19.85 -11.40
C ARG A 178 2.85 -18.34 -11.67
N LEU A 179 2.04 -17.61 -10.94
CA LEU A 179 1.89 -16.16 -11.05
C LEU A 179 3.22 -15.43 -10.86
N ASN A 180 3.99 -15.78 -9.84
CA ASN A 180 5.30 -15.19 -9.58
C ASN A 180 6.32 -15.47 -10.69
N ILE A 181 6.24 -16.63 -11.35
CA ILE A 181 7.07 -16.95 -12.53
C ILE A 181 6.69 -16.04 -13.70
N MET A 182 5.39 -15.86 -13.93
CA MET A 182 4.89 -14.99 -15.00
C MET A 182 5.29 -13.53 -14.76
N LEU A 183 5.08 -13.00 -13.55
CA LEU A 183 5.44 -11.63 -13.20
C LEU A 183 6.93 -11.33 -13.41
N LYS A 184 7.81 -12.27 -13.12
CA LYS A 184 9.27 -12.13 -13.40
C LYS A 184 9.59 -11.95 -14.89
N SER A 185 8.75 -12.42 -15.80
CA SER A 185 8.94 -12.21 -17.25
C SER A 185 8.65 -10.76 -17.66
N TYR A 186 7.88 -10.03 -16.88
CA TYR A 186 7.58 -8.60 -17.11
C TYR A 186 8.67 -7.65 -16.54
N GLU A 187 9.62 -8.15 -15.76
CA GLU A 187 10.72 -7.36 -15.18
C GLU A 187 11.94 -7.26 -16.11
N LYS A 188 11.92 -8.02 -17.20
CA LYS A 188 12.97 -8.01 -18.27
C LYS A 188 12.59 -7.03 -19.36
#